data_3537b238d1f65c957f564b0793ee795a
#
_entry.id   3537b238d1f65c957f564b0793ee795a
#
_cell.length_a   1.000
_cell.length_b   1.000
_cell.length_c   1.000
_cell.angle_alpha   90.00
_cell.angle_beta   90.00
_cell.angle_gamma   90.00
#
_symmetry.space_group_name_H-M   'P 1'
#
loop_
_entity.id
_entity.type
_entity.pdbx_description
1 polymer ?
#
loop_
_entity_poly.entity_id
_entity_poly.type
_entity_poly.pdbx_seq_one_letter_code
_entity_poly.pdbx_strand_id
1 'polypeptide(L)'
;MGKVLRIAGITASVIIGSGFATGNEIKKYFTQYGVWGYSMMALCVIVLFAGSVKIMGSERRPGRVVLMAYVSFTYVLMLAALGDLVQTNTVLPGWAGIVAGTAVSVLGVLAGFGRFTKISGVLSPVIALSLTVIMLFSVRCPLESGAELHIPVIWSPGIAVSFYCGYNFLSAMTVLPDVGEDCSKKQKILGCGLGLLAVFLCIFLINNAFLNTFDIVEKSDMPLIELIFSRGTEVQNAVALSLMTLIFMLSLCGSAVSFARMAAPGKNERRAGLILTAACILPAFLGFGTLMDKVYPAFGIAGCIILVSDLTGNFKNIILYQKNKIRSGYGRINIKSKKT
;
A
#
# COMPACT_ATOMS: atom_id res chain seq x y z
N MET A 1 -12.00 23.18 6.10
CA MET A 1 -10.69 22.66 6.54
C MET A 1 -10.74 21.18 6.89
N GLY A 2 -11.68 20.71 7.68
CA GLY A 2 -11.78 19.29 8.10
C GLY A 2 -11.86 18.27 6.96
N LYS A 3 -12.57 18.52 5.87
CA LYS A 3 -12.64 17.62 4.70
C LYS A 3 -11.29 17.47 3.98
N VAL A 4 -10.52 18.55 3.84
CA VAL A 4 -9.19 18.55 3.20
C VAL A 4 -8.21 17.70 4.02
N LEU A 5 -8.14 17.92 5.34
CA LEU A 5 -7.28 17.13 6.23
C LEU A 5 -7.69 15.65 6.26
N ARG A 6 -8.98 15.35 6.23
CA ARG A 6 -9.48 13.98 6.13
C ARG A 6 -9.00 13.31 4.84
N ILE A 7 -9.12 14.00 3.68
CA ILE A 7 -8.62 13.47 2.41
C ILE A 7 -7.11 13.27 2.47
N ALA A 8 -6.37 14.25 2.99
CA ALA A 8 -4.91 14.16 3.10
C ALA A 8 -4.46 12.97 3.94
N GLY A 9 -5.06 12.78 5.13
CA GLY A 9 -4.76 11.65 6.00
C GLY A 9 -5.08 10.30 5.36
N ILE A 10 -6.23 10.18 4.69
CA ILE A 10 -6.60 8.93 4.01
C ILE A 10 -5.71 8.67 2.78
N THR A 11 -5.38 9.70 1.98
CA THR A 11 -4.45 9.56 0.86
C THR A 11 -3.07 9.10 1.35
N ALA A 12 -2.57 9.68 2.44
CA ALA A 12 -1.33 9.25 3.05
C ALA A 12 -1.43 7.78 3.55
N SER A 13 -2.49 7.43 4.28
CA SER A 13 -2.66 6.09 4.86
C SER A 13 -2.74 4.97 3.80
N VAL A 14 -3.24 5.29 2.61
CA VAL A 14 -3.35 4.33 1.50
C VAL A 14 -1.98 3.99 0.90
N ILE A 15 -1.04 4.94 0.88
CA ILE A 15 0.31 4.74 0.35
C ILE A 15 1.24 4.15 1.42
N ILE A 16 0.98 4.47 2.69
CA ILE A 16 1.72 3.93 3.82
C ILE A 16 1.29 2.48 4.06
N GLY A 17 1.94 1.56 3.36
CA GLY A 17 1.75 0.11 3.50
C GLY A 17 2.94 -0.56 4.19
N SER A 18 3.04 -1.90 4.06
CA SER A 18 4.16 -2.68 4.59
C SER A 18 5.48 -2.29 4.00
N GLY A 19 5.50 -2.08 2.69
CA GLY A 19 6.72 -1.74 1.98
C GLY A 19 7.30 -0.40 2.43
N PHE A 20 6.44 0.58 2.72
CA PHE A 20 6.85 1.83 3.35
C PHE A 20 7.36 1.59 4.78
N ALA A 21 6.58 0.88 5.60
CA ALA A 21 6.91 0.66 7.02
C ALA A 21 8.21 -0.12 7.21
N THR A 22 8.48 -1.12 6.36
CA THR A 22 9.75 -1.85 6.36
C THR A 22 10.91 -1.06 5.75
N GLY A 23 10.61 -0.08 4.90
CA GLY A 23 11.58 0.63 4.06
C GLY A 23 11.98 -0.14 2.79
N ASN A 24 11.51 -1.37 2.59
CA ASN A 24 11.91 -2.21 1.46
C ASN A 24 11.52 -1.60 0.11
N GLU A 25 10.32 -1.01 0.01
CA GLU A 25 9.90 -0.28 -1.20
C GLU A 25 10.84 0.89 -1.51
N ILE A 26 11.23 1.65 -0.47
CA ILE A 26 12.11 2.82 -0.64
C ILE A 26 13.47 2.37 -1.14
N LYS A 27 14.03 1.33 -0.52
CA LYS A 27 15.29 0.72 -0.95
C LYS A 27 15.20 0.25 -2.40
N LYS A 28 14.19 -0.53 -2.75
CA LYS A 28 14.05 -1.24 -4.03
C LYS A 28 13.68 -0.33 -5.20
N TYR A 29 12.88 0.70 -4.97
CA TYR A 29 12.39 1.56 -6.05
C TYR A 29 13.10 2.91 -6.16
N PHE A 30 13.86 3.32 -5.14
CA PHE A 30 14.52 4.62 -5.13
C PHE A 30 16.00 4.54 -4.73
N THR A 31 16.33 3.98 -3.56
CA THR A 31 17.69 4.01 -3.03
C THR A 31 18.71 3.33 -3.94
N GLN A 32 18.37 2.18 -4.52
CA GLN A 32 19.26 1.45 -5.43
C GLN A 32 19.61 2.21 -6.73
N TYR A 33 18.90 3.29 -7.04
CA TYR A 33 19.16 4.14 -8.20
C TYR A 33 20.02 5.37 -7.85
N GLY A 34 20.50 5.47 -6.61
CA GLY A 34 21.33 6.60 -6.18
C GLY A 34 20.62 7.95 -6.39
N VAL A 35 21.32 8.87 -7.03
CA VAL A 35 20.81 10.24 -7.30
C VAL A 35 19.56 10.24 -8.21
N TRP A 36 19.44 9.28 -9.12
CA TRP A 36 18.24 9.15 -9.97
C TRP A 36 16.97 8.84 -9.17
N GLY A 37 17.09 8.25 -7.98
CA GLY A 37 15.97 8.00 -7.09
C GLY A 37 15.15 9.25 -6.77
N TYR A 38 15.75 10.41 -6.65
CA TYR A 38 15.04 11.67 -6.37
C TYR A 38 14.15 12.12 -7.53
N SER A 39 14.64 12.03 -8.76
CA SER A 39 13.82 12.35 -9.94
C SER A 39 12.69 11.34 -10.14
N MET A 40 12.94 10.06 -9.83
CA MET A 40 11.92 9.01 -9.85
C MET A 40 10.83 9.28 -8.81
N MET A 41 11.18 9.71 -7.60
CA MET A 41 10.21 10.12 -6.58
C MET A 41 9.32 11.27 -7.05
N ALA A 42 9.93 12.33 -7.62
CA ALA A 42 9.18 13.47 -8.14
C ALA A 42 8.16 13.04 -9.22
N LEU A 43 8.57 12.16 -10.13
CA LEU A 43 7.69 11.60 -11.16
C LEU A 43 6.55 10.78 -10.54
N CYS A 44 6.83 9.94 -9.53
CA CYS A 44 5.82 9.17 -8.82
C CYS A 44 4.77 10.07 -8.15
N VAL A 45 5.19 11.19 -7.51
CA VAL A 45 4.25 12.17 -6.92
C VAL A 45 3.27 12.68 -7.97
N ILE A 46 3.79 13.11 -9.12
CA ILE A 46 2.96 13.70 -10.20
C ILE A 46 1.94 12.66 -10.72
N VAL A 47 2.42 11.44 -11.02
CA VAL A 47 1.59 10.37 -11.57
C VAL A 47 0.52 9.92 -10.58
N LEU A 48 0.90 9.67 -9.33
CA LEU A 48 -0.04 9.27 -8.27
C LEU A 48 -1.03 10.38 -7.92
N PHE A 49 -0.60 11.64 -7.95
CA PHE A 49 -1.49 12.78 -7.75
C PHE A 49 -2.58 12.84 -8.82
N ALA A 50 -2.18 12.78 -10.10
CA ALA A 50 -3.13 12.81 -11.22
C ALA A 50 -4.13 11.65 -11.14
N GLY A 51 -3.64 10.43 -10.91
CA GLY A 51 -4.49 9.24 -10.76
C GLY A 51 -5.43 9.34 -9.56
N SER A 52 -4.91 9.69 -8.38
CA SER A 52 -5.69 9.77 -7.14
C SER A 52 -6.81 10.81 -7.20
N VAL A 53 -6.52 12.01 -7.72
CA VAL A 53 -7.55 13.06 -7.89
C VAL A 53 -8.65 12.60 -8.86
N LYS A 54 -8.27 11.89 -9.92
CA LYS A 54 -9.22 11.44 -10.96
C LYS A 54 -10.17 10.35 -10.46
N ILE A 55 -9.66 9.38 -9.68
CA ILE A 55 -10.51 8.29 -9.16
C ILE A 55 -11.36 8.69 -7.97
N MET A 56 -11.03 9.79 -7.28
CA MET A 56 -11.72 10.23 -6.07
C MET A 56 -13.15 10.67 -6.37
N GLY A 57 -14.14 9.96 -5.82
CA GLY A 57 -15.56 10.15 -6.09
C GLY A 57 -15.99 9.62 -7.45
N SER A 58 -15.21 8.71 -8.06
CA SER A 58 -15.61 8.00 -9.27
C SER A 58 -16.43 6.78 -8.90
N GLU A 59 -17.59 6.60 -9.54
CA GLU A 59 -18.40 5.37 -9.43
C GLU A 59 -17.73 4.16 -10.11
N ARG A 60 -16.66 4.42 -10.87
CA ARG A 60 -15.97 3.41 -11.65
C ARG A 60 -14.96 2.66 -10.79
N ARG A 61 -15.18 1.37 -10.63
CA ARG A 61 -14.21 0.45 -10.04
C ARG A 61 -13.80 -0.57 -11.09
N PRO A 62 -12.84 -0.23 -11.95
CA PRO A 62 -12.38 -1.17 -12.96
C PRO A 62 -11.71 -2.37 -12.28
N GLY A 63 -12.00 -3.56 -12.78
CA GLY A 63 -11.30 -4.75 -12.34
C GLY A 63 -11.54 -5.16 -10.89
N ARG A 64 -12.80 -5.21 -10.42
CA ARG A 64 -13.14 -5.68 -9.06
C ARG A 64 -12.37 -6.93 -8.66
N VAL A 65 -12.22 -7.89 -9.57
CA VAL A 65 -11.48 -9.13 -9.33
C VAL A 65 -10.00 -8.84 -9.08
N VAL A 66 -9.37 -7.96 -9.88
CA VAL A 66 -7.97 -7.57 -9.69
C VAL A 66 -7.77 -6.85 -8.37
N LEU A 67 -8.68 -5.95 -8.00
CA LEU A 67 -8.63 -5.25 -6.71
C LEU A 67 -8.81 -6.20 -5.53
N MET A 68 -9.70 -7.18 -5.64
CA MET A 68 -9.88 -8.20 -4.59
C MET A 68 -8.64 -9.07 -4.46
N ALA A 69 -8.06 -9.53 -5.57
CA ALA A 69 -6.80 -10.28 -5.58
C ALA A 69 -5.65 -9.47 -4.98
N TYR A 70 -5.54 -8.19 -5.37
CA TYR A 70 -4.57 -7.25 -4.82
C TYR A 70 -4.70 -7.09 -3.30
N VAL A 71 -5.91 -6.85 -2.80
CA VAL A 71 -6.15 -6.67 -1.36
C VAL A 71 -5.91 -7.95 -0.58
N SER A 72 -6.24 -9.13 -1.16
CA SER A 72 -5.89 -10.42 -0.55
C SER A 72 -4.39 -10.61 -0.48
N PHE A 73 -3.66 -10.26 -1.54
CA PHE A 73 -2.20 -10.30 -1.55
C PHE A 73 -1.58 -9.35 -0.52
N THR A 74 -2.06 -8.10 -0.44
CA THR A 74 -1.56 -7.15 0.57
C THR A 74 -1.82 -7.64 1.99
N TYR A 75 -2.95 -8.29 2.23
CA TYR A 75 -3.23 -8.93 3.51
C TYR A 75 -2.22 -10.02 3.86
N VAL A 76 -1.94 -10.93 2.91
CA VAL A 76 -0.93 -11.99 3.08
C VAL A 76 0.46 -11.40 3.34
N LEU A 77 0.84 -10.39 2.55
CA LEU A 77 2.13 -9.71 2.67
C LEU A 77 2.32 -9.07 4.05
N MET A 78 1.27 -8.39 4.56
CA MET A 78 1.30 -7.78 5.90
C MET A 78 1.38 -8.82 7.01
N LEU A 79 0.68 -9.93 6.83
CA LEU A 79 0.68 -11.01 7.81
C LEU A 79 2.05 -11.68 7.88
N ALA A 80 2.68 -11.92 6.73
CA ALA A 80 4.05 -12.41 6.64
C ALA A 80 5.05 -11.42 7.27
N ALA A 81 4.93 -10.12 6.95
CA ALA A 81 5.79 -9.08 7.53
C ALA A 81 5.70 -9.04 9.06
N LEU A 82 4.49 -9.17 9.61
CA LEU A 82 4.31 -9.21 11.07
C LEU A 82 4.90 -10.48 11.69
N GLY A 83 4.79 -11.62 11.00
CA GLY A 83 5.43 -12.87 11.39
C GLY A 83 6.95 -12.74 11.43
N ASP A 84 7.55 -12.23 10.35
CA ASP A 84 9.00 -12.02 10.24
C ASP A 84 9.51 -10.99 11.26
N LEU A 85 8.74 -9.89 11.47
CA LEU A 85 9.07 -8.87 12.48
C LEU A 85 9.14 -9.47 13.88
N VAL A 86 8.14 -10.28 14.27
CA VAL A 86 8.08 -10.93 15.58
C VAL A 86 9.22 -11.95 15.72
N GLN A 87 9.45 -12.77 14.72
CA GLN A 87 10.50 -13.80 14.76
C GLN A 87 11.90 -13.20 14.85
N THR A 88 12.16 -12.10 14.15
CA THR A 88 13.51 -11.51 14.10
C THR A 88 13.82 -10.66 15.33
N ASN A 89 12.80 -10.00 15.92
CA ASN A 89 13.03 -8.98 16.95
C ASN A 89 12.50 -9.36 18.34
N THR A 90 11.94 -10.57 18.50
CA THR A 90 11.44 -11.04 19.79
C THR A 90 11.80 -12.50 20.02
N VAL A 91 11.59 -12.99 21.23
CA VAL A 91 11.77 -14.42 21.57
C VAL A 91 10.61 -15.32 21.10
N LEU A 92 9.56 -14.71 20.50
CA LEU A 92 8.39 -15.43 20.04
C LEU A 92 8.61 -15.97 18.61
N PRO A 93 8.04 -17.14 18.28
CA PRO A 93 8.08 -17.66 16.92
C PRO A 93 7.20 -16.84 15.98
N GLY A 94 7.55 -16.78 14.69
CA GLY A 94 6.85 -15.99 13.67
C GLY A 94 5.34 -16.27 13.57
N TRP A 95 4.92 -17.52 13.79
CA TRP A 95 3.50 -17.87 13.80
C TRP A 95 2.69 -17.09 14.86
N ALA A 96 3.33 -16.66 15.97
CA ALA A 96 2.66 -15.84 16.98
C ALA A 96 2.27 -14.46 16.44
N GLY A 97 3.14 -13.86 15.61
CA GLY A 97 2.83 -12.63 14.87
C GLY A 97 1.66 -12.81 13.89
N ILE A 98 1.66 -13.93 13.15
CA ILE A 98 0.58 -14.27 12.21
C ILE A 98 -0.77 -14.42 12.93
N VAL A 99 -0.80 -15.14 14.06
CA VAL A 99 -2.01 -15.32 14.86
C VAL A 99 -2.50 -13.99 15.44
N ALA A 100 -1.60 -13.18 16.02
CA ALA A 100 -1.94 -11.87 16.57
C ALA A 100 -2.49 -10.93 15.48
N GLY A 101 -1.84 -10.86 14.31
CA GLY A 101 -2.31 -10.07 13.18
C GLY A 101 -3.68 -10.52 12.66
N THR A 102 -3.91 -11.83 12.60
CA THR A 102 -5.22 -12.39 12.23
C THR A 102 -6.31 -12.00 13.25
N ALA A 103 -6.03 -12.10 14.54
CA ALA A 103 -6.98 -11.74 15.60
C ALA A 103 -7.36 -10.25 15.51
N VAL A 104 -6.36 -9.36 15.34
CA VAL A 104 -6.60 -7.92 15.21
C VAL A 104 -7.39 -7.59 13.93
N SER A 105 -7.11 -8.25 12.83
CA SER A 105 -7.86 -8.02 11.58
C SER A 105 -9.32 -8.47 11.68
N VAL A 106 -9.62 -9.54 12.43
CA VAL A 106 -10.99 -9.95 12.77
C VAL A 106 -11.72 -8.84 13.52
N LEU A 107 -11.07 -8.23 14.51
CA LEU A 107 -11.65 -7.07 15.23
C LEU A 107 -11.89 -5.88 14.30
N GLY A 108 -10.97 -5.62 13.36
CA GLY A 108 -11.14 -4.61 12.31
C GLY A 108 -12.36 -4.85 11.43
N VAL A 109 -12.55 -6.07 10.97
CA VAL A 109 -13.74 -6.48 10.18
C VAL A 109 -15.04 -6.28 10.97
N LEU A 110 -15.04 -6.62 12.25
CA LEU A 110 -16.21 -6.42 13.13
C LEU A 110 -16.52 -4.93 13.36
N ALA A 111 -15.50 -4.08 13.46
CA ALA A 111 -15.65 -2.63 13.61
C ALA A 111 -16.22 -1.96 12.35
N GLY A 112 -15.90 -2.48 11.16
CA GLY A 112 -16.41 -2.05 9.87
C GLY A 112 -15.65 -0.89 9.22
N PHE A 113 -15.87 -0.71 7.92
CA PHE A 113 -15.13 0.21 7.04
C PHE A 113 -15.12 1.68 7.51
N GLY A 114 -16.27 2.21 7.89
CA GLY A 114 -16.41 3.63 8.25
C GLY A 114 -15.64 4.03 9.52
N ARG A 115 -15.55 3.15 10.52
CA ARG A 115 -14.75 3.39 11.73
C ARG A 115 -13.26 3.23 11.42
N PHE A 116 -12.92 2.20 10.67
CA PHE A 116 -11.55 1.92 10.29
C PHE A 116 -10.91 3.08 9.52
N THR A 117 -11.56 3.60 8.46
CA THR A 117 -11.03 4.70 7.65
C THR A 117 -10.82 5.99 8.42
N LYS A 118 -11.63 6.26 9.44
CA LYS A 118 -11.44 7.42 10.33
C LYS A 118 -10.18 7.27 11.18
N ILE A 119 -9.95 6.09 11.74
CA ILE A 119 -8.81 5.81 12.61
C ILE A 119 -7.53 5.77 11.78
N SER A 120 -7.49 5.00 10.71
CA SER A 120 -6.29 4.83 9.87
C SER A 120 -5.86 6.13 9.20
N GLY A 121 -6.80 6.97 8.76
CA GLY A 121 -6.51 8.25 8.12
C GLY A 121 -5.79 9.27 9.03
N VAL A 122 -5.85 9.08 10.35
CA VAL A 122 -5.10 9.89 11.31
C VAL A 122 -3.86 9.15 11.81
N LEU A 123 -4.03 7.89 12.17
CA LEU A 123 -2.99 7.14 12.88
C LEU A 123 -1.85 6.72 11.94
N SER A 124 -2.14 6.28 10.70
CA SER A 124 -1.08 5.85 9.77
C SER A 124 -0.07 6.96 9.43
N PRO A 125 -0.49 8.18 9.04
CA PRO A 125 0.49 9.24 8.77
C PRO A 125 1.26 9.69 10.02
N VAL A 126 0.63 9.66 11.21
CA VAL A 126 1.32 9.97 12.46
C VAL A 126 2.40 8.92 12.76
N ILE A 127 2.10 7.63 12.61
CA ILE A 127 3.07 6.56 12.83
C ILE A 127 4.21 6.65 11.81
N ALA A 128 3.92 6.88 10.53
CA ALA A 128 4.93 7.01 9.49
C ALA A 128 5.87 8.19 9.76
N LEU A 129 5.33 9.34 10.16
CA LEU A 129 6.13 10.49 10.56
C LEU A 129 6.99 10.17 11.79
N SER A 130 6.43 9.51 12.80
CA SER A 130 7.16 9.13 14.02
C SER A 130 8.31 8.18 13.71
N LEU A 131 8.10 7.16 12.86
CA LEU A 131 9.16 6.26 12.41
C LEU A 131 10.26 7.01 11.66
N THR A 132 9.89 7.93 10.76
CA THR A 132 10.85 8.76 10.03
C THR A 132 11.69 9.62 11.00
N VAL A 133 11.04 10.24 11.98
CA VAL A 133 11.73 11.08 12.99
C VAL A 133 12.68 10.22 13.84
N ILE A 134 12.24 9.05 14.32
CA ILE A 134 13.10 8.16 15.11
C ILE A 134 14.32 7.74 14.29
N MET A 135 14.12 7.36 13.03
CA MET A 135 15.20 6.98 12.12
C MET A 135 16.22 8.13 11.96
N LEU A 136 15.75 9.36 11.72
CA LEU A 136 16.65 10.52 11.58
C LEU A 136 17.47 10.78 12.84
N PHE A 137 16.87 10.64 14.02
CA PHE A 137 17.61 10.77 15.28
C PHE A 137 18.60 9.63 15.53
N SER A 138 18.27 8.42 15.09
CA SER A 138 19.16 7.26 15.25
C SER A 138 20.39 7.36 14.36
N VAL A 139 20.21 7.80 13.12
CA VAL A 139 21.28 7.78 12.11
C VAL A 139 22.26 8.96 12.25
N ARG A 140 21.85 10.08 12.86
CA ARG A 140 22.66 11.31 12.97
C ARG A 140 23.35 11.69 11.66
N CYS A 141 22.68 11.43 10.51
CA CYS A 141 23.26 11.67 9.21
C CYS A 141 23.32 13.16 8.87
N PRO A 142 24.48 13.68 8.47
CA PRO A 142 24.51 14.87 7.64
C PRO A 142 23.79 14.60 6.33
N LEU A 143 23.13 15.60 5.76
CA LEU A 143 22.48 15.55 4.45
C LEU A 143 23.50 15.53 3.28
N GLU A 144 24.67 14.93 3.48
CA GLU A 144 25.69 14.85 2.46
C GLU A 144 25.31 13.78 1.44
N SER A 145 25.29 14.17 0.18
CA SER A 145 24.99 13.30 -0.95
C SER A 145 26.00 12.18 -1.03
N GLY A 146 25.52 10.97 -0.76
CA GLY A 146 26.30 9.77 -0.66
C GLY A 146 27.00 9.36 -1.95
N ALA A 147 27.84 8.38 -1.80
CA ALA A 147 28.65 7.73 -2.80
C ALA A 147 27.87 7.32 -4.07
N GLU A 148 28.53 7.30 -5.20
CA GLU A 148 28.04 6.63 -6.41
C GLU A 148 27.85 5.15 -6.11
N LEU A 149 26.61 4.75 -5.87
CA LEU A 149 26.27 3.38 -5.56
C LEU A 149 26.23 2.58 -6.87
N HIS A 150 27.22 1.72 -7.08
CA HIS A 150 27.22 0.74 -8.14
C HIS A 150 26.42 -0.50 -7.70
N ILE A 151 25.10 -0.38 -7.71
CA ILE A 151 24.22 -1.51 -7.37
C ILE A 151 23.71 -2.13 -8.65
N PRO A 152 23.73 -3.48 -8.77
CA PRO A 152 23.10 -4.16 -9.88
C PRO A 152 21.59 -3.91 -9.87
N VAL A 153 21.12 -3.06 -10.77
CA VAL A 153 19.71 -2.68 -10.88
C VAL A 153 18.98 -3.72 -11.71
N ILE A 154 17.99 -4.39 -11.14
CA ILE A 154 17.20 -5.42 -11.82
C ILE A 154 16.30 -4.81 -12.90
N TRP A 155 15.80 -3.59 -12.69
CA TRP A 155 14.87 -2.91 -13.60
C TRP A 155 15.39 -1.55 -14.03
N SER A 156 15.03 -1.14 -15.26
CA SER A 156 15.26 0.24 -15.68
C SER A 156 14.46 1.22 -14.80
N PRO A 157 14.92 2.47 -14.59
CA PRO A 157 14.23 3.47 -13.79
C PRO A 157 12.75 3.66 -14.14
N GLY A 158 12.42 3.65 -15.45
CA GLY A 158 11.05 3.78 -15.94
C GLY A 158 10.15 2.60 -15.54
N ILE A 159 10.67 1.38 -15.54
CA ILE A 159 9.95 0.19 -15.10
C ILE A 159 9.71 0.24 -13.58
N ALA A 160 10.71 0.62 -12.81
CA ALA A 160 10.60 0.75 -11.36
C ALA A 160 9.54 1.79 -10.94
N VAL A 161 9.55 2.98 -11.56
CA VAL A 161 8.52 4.01 -11.37
C VAL A 161 7.13 3.46 -11.73
N SER A 162 7.02 2.74 -12.86
CA SER A 162 5.75 2.17 -13.30
C SER A 162 5.20 1.16 -12.30
N PHE A 163 6.05 0.29 -11.76
CA PHE A 163 5.63 -0.71 -10.75
C PHE A 163 5.21 -0.04 -9.45
N TYR A 164 6.00 0.92 -8.96
CA TYR A 164 5.69 1.66 -7.75
C TYR A 164 4.37 2.44 -7.88
N CYS A 165 4.19 3.18 -8.98
CA CYS A 165 2.95 3.91 -9.24
C CYS A 165 1.76 2.97 -9.41
N GLY A 166 1.92 1.87 -10.15
CA GLY A 166 0.86 0.90 -10.38
C GLY A 166 0.35 0.27 -9.09
N TYR A 167 1.26 -0.23 -8.26
CA TYR A 167 0.92 -0.83 -6.98
C TYR A 167 0.20 0.16 -6.05
N ASN A 168 0.75 1.36 -5.87
CA ASN A 168 0.15 2.39 -5.02
C ASN A 168 -1.19 2.90 -5.59
N PHE A 169 -1.35 2.89 -6.91
CA PHE A 169 -2.63 3.23 -7.53
C PHE A 169 -3.71 2.18 -7.26
N LEU A 170 -3.38 0.89 -7.29
CA LEU A 170 -4.32 -0.17 -6.86
C LEU A 170 -4.76 0.05 -5.41
N SER A 171 -3.82 0.37 -4.53
CA SER A 171 -4.13 0.73 -3.13
C SER A 171 -5.11 1.92 -3.06
N ALA A 172 -4.84 2.98 -3.80
CA ALA A 172 -5.67 4.17 -3.87
C ALA A 172 -7.10 3.86 -4.36
N MET A 173 -7.25 2.97 -5.33
CA MET A 173 -8.54 2.54 -5.88
C MET A 173 -9.42 1.77 -4.89
N THR A 174 -8.85 1.21 -3.84
CA THR A 174 -9.63 0.47 -2.82
C THR A 174 -10.40 1.39 -1.88
N VAL A 175 -9.95 2.65 -1.69
CA VAL A 175 -10.47 3.55 -0.66
C VAL A 175 -10.87 4.93 -1.20
N LEU A 176 -10.05 5.55 -2.06
CA LEU A 176 -10.26 6.96 -2.48
C LEU A 176 -11.58 7.23 -3.23
N PRO A 177 -12.12 6.31 -4.03
CA PRO A 177 -13.42 6.53 -4.67
C PRO A 177 -14.53 6.88 -3.67
N ASP A 178 -14.59 6.13 -2.55
CA ASP A 178 -15.63 6.32 -1.52
C ASP A 178 -15.45 7.60 -0.70
N VAL A 179 -14.21 8.05 -0.56
CA VAL A 179 -13.88 9.24 0.26
C VAL A 179 -14.24 10.54 -0.47
N GLY A 180 -14.22 10.51 -1.79
CA GLY A 180 -14.38 11.70 -2.63
C GLY A 180 -15.81 12.05 -2.99
N GLU A 181 -16.82 11.22 -2.70
CA GLU A 181 -18.21 11.43 -3.15
C GLU A 181 -18.76 12.81 -2.77
N ASP A 182 -18.59 13.21 -1.51
CA ASP A 182 -19.14 14.49 -0.97
C ASP A 182 -18.12 15.65 -0.98
N CYS A 183 -17.08 15.60 -1.83
CA CYS A 183 -16.01 16.58 -1.80
C CYS A 183 -15.96 17.42 -3.09
N SER A 184 -15.74 18.74 -2.95
CA SER A 184 -15.51 19.61 -4.09
C SER A 184 -14.17 19.31 -4.78
N LYS A 185 -14.06 19.69 -6.08
CA LYS A 185 -12.81 19.51 -6.84
C LYS A 185 -11.60 20.14 -6.15
N LYS A 186 -11.76 21.33 -5.57
CA LYS A 186 -10.68 22.00 -4.80
C LYS A 186 -10.26 21.21 -3.57
N GLN A 187 -11.23 20.63 -2.83
CA GLN A 187 -10.93 19.81 -1.65
C GLN A 187 -10.18 18.51 -2.02
N LYS A 188 -10.55 17.87 -3.13
CA LYS A 188 -9.85 16.68 -3.65
C LYS A 188 -8.42 17.00 -4.01
N ILE A 189 -8.18 18.06 -4.79
CA ILE A 189 -6.86 18.50 -5.22
C ILE A 189 -5.97 18.83 -4.01
N LEU A 190 -6.45 19.70 -3.10
CA LEU A 190 -5.68 20.12 -1.93
C LEU A 190 -5.42 18.95 -0.97
N GLY A 191 -6.43 18.12 -0.71
CA GLY A 191 -6.29 16.99 0.18
C GLY A 191 -5.34 15.93 -0.35
N CYS A 192 -5.49 15.51 -1.62
CA CYS A 192 -4.54 14.60 -2.26
C CYS A 192 -3.12 15.17 -2.29
N GLY A 193 -2.97 16.43 -2.68
CA GLY A 193 -1.66 17.07 -2.75
C GLY A 193 -0.95 17.11 -1.40
N LEU A 194 -1.64 17.51 -0.33
CA LEU A 194 -1.08 17.53 1.02
C LEU A 194 -0.72 16.12 1.52
N GLY A 195 -1.59 15.12 1.27
CA GLY A 195 -1.33 13.75 1.69
C GLY A 195 -0.11 13.14 0.99
N LEU A 196 -0.02 13.30 -0.32
CA LEU A 196 1.11 12.84 -1.11
C LEU A 196 2.40 13.56 -0.73
N LEU A 197 2.36 14.89 -0.58
CA LEU A 197 3.52 15.67 -0.19
C LEU A 197 4.09 15.20 1.16
N ALA A 198 3.23 14.95 2.14
CA ALA A 198 3.66 14.46 3.45
C ALA A 198 4.35 13.09 3.36
N VAL A 199 3.77 12.14 2.61
CA VAL A 199 4.35 10.81 2.44
C VAL A 199 5.69 10.87 1.70
N PHE A 200 5.73 11.63 0.60
CA PHE A 200 6.97 11.72 -0.18
C PHE A 200 8.08 12.48 0.53
N LEU A 201 7.75 13.41 1.42
CA LEU A 201 8.74 14.02 2.31
C LEU A 201 9.35 12.95 3.24
N CYS A 202 8.53 12.07 3.83
CA CYS A 202 9.04 10.95 4.62
C CYS A 202 9.91 10.01 3.77
N ILE A 203 9.46 9.63 2.56
CA ILE A 203 10.23 8.78 1.64
C ILE A 203 11.57 9.43 1.28
N PHE A 204 11.58 10.73 1.00
CA PHE A 204 12.80 11.49 0.68
C PHE A 204 13.81 11.43 1.84
N LEU A 205 13.36 11.68 3.06
CA LEU A 205 14.22 11.65 4.25
C LEU A 205 14.75 10.23 4.52
N ILE A 206 13.92 9.21 4.40
CA ILE A 206 14.33 7.81 4.58
C ILE A 206 15.31 7.41 3.48
N ASN A 207 15.04 7.74 2.22
CA ASN A 207 15.94 7.45 1.11
C ASN A 207 17.31 8.09 1.29
N ASN A 208 17.34 9.34 1.74
CA ASN A 208 18.60 10.01 2.02
C ASN A 208 19.41 9.30 3.12
N ALA A 209 18.75 8.85 4.18
CA ALA A 209 19.39 8.07 5.22
C ALA A 209 19.91 6.72 4.68
N PHE A 210 19.14 6.03 3.86
CA PHE A 210 19.54 4.76 3.23
C PHE A 210 20.73 4.91 2.29
N LEU A 211 20.79 6.00 1.51
CA LEU A 211 21.94 6.27 0.65
C LEU A 211 23.24 6.46 1.45
N ASN A 212 23.15 7.08 2.63
CA ASN A 212 24.31 7.31 3.50
C ASN A 212 24.72 6.08 4.35
N THR A 213 23.88 5.05 4.42
CA THR A 213 24.08 3.85 5.25
C THR A 213 23.74 2.57 4.47
N PHE A 214 24.06 2.58 3.18
CA PHE A 214 23.62 1.51 2.27
C PHE A 214 24.16 0.13 2.65
N ASP A 215 25.38 0.06 3.19
CA ASP A 215 26.02 -1.13 3.72
C ASP A 215 25.19 -1.87 4.79
N ILE A 216 24.44 -1.10 5.60
CA ILE A 216 23.56 -1.67 6.64
C ILE A 216 22.26 -2.19 6.03
N VAL A 217 21.67 -1.44 5.09
CA VAL A 217 20.31 -1.69 4.60
C VAL A 217 20.25 -2.62 3.38
N GLU A 218 21.36 -2.84 2.68
CA GLU A 218 21.42 -3.58 1.42
C GLU A 218 20.78 -4.96 1.51
N LYS A 219 21.16 -5.75 2.50
CA LYS A 219 20.76 -7.16 2.66
C LYS A 219 19.48 -7.37 3.46
N SER A 220 18.96 -6.32 4.09
CA SER A 220 17.79 -6.44 4.96
C SER A 220 16.48 -6.40 4.17
N ASP A 221 15.54 -7.27 4.52
CA ASP A 221 14.16 -7.21 4.05
C ASP A 221 13.33 -6.13 4.77
N MET A 222 13.83 -5.67 5.93
CA MET A 222 13.23 -4.60 6.73
C MET A 222 14.24 -3.49 7.03
N PRO A 223 14.78 -2.80 5.99
CA PRO A 223 15.91 -1.89 6.12
C PRO A 223 15.67 -0.72 7.10
N LEU A 224 14.43 -0.27 7.26
CA LEU A 224 14.14 0.84 8.17
C LEU A 224 14.37 0.45 9.64
N ILE A 225 13.90 -0.72 10.06
CA ILE A 225 14.09 -1.17 11.44
C ILE A 225 15.53 -1.60 11.69
N GLU A 226 16.17 -2.24 10.71
CA GLU A 226 17.58 -2.62 10.77
C GLU A 226 18.46 -1.41 11.03
N LEU A 227 18.21 -0.32 10.28
CA LEU A 227 18.94 0.92 10.44
C LEU A 227 18.72 1.55 11.82
N ILE A 228 17.49 1.56 12.32
CA ILE A 228 17.18 2.09 13.64
C ILE A 228 17.89 1.24 14.72
N PHE A 229 17.84 -0.09 14.60
CA PHE A 229 18.42 -1.00 15.60
C PHE A 229 19.97 -0.96 15.61
N SER A 230 20.59 -0.75 14.45
CA SER A 230 22.06 -0.66 14.36
C SER A 230 22.63 0.63 14.94
N ARG A 231 21.86 1.69 15.03
CA ARG A 231 22.30 3.06 15.40
C ARG A 231 21.52 3.67 16.55
N GLY A 232 20.33 3.15 16.85
CA GLY A 232 19.41 3.70 17.85
C GLY A 232 19.73 3.24 19.28
N THR A 233 19.14 3.96 20.23
CA THR A 233 19.11 3.55 21.64
C THR A 233 18.06 2.45 21.86
N GLU A 234 18.15 1.72 22.97
CA GLU A 234 17.14 0.69 23.32
C GLU A 234 15.71 1.22 23.32
N VAL A 235 15.53 2.46 23.82
CA VAL A 235 14.21 3.12 23.83
C VAL A 235 13.73 3.40 22.38
N GLN A 236 14.60 3.89 21.51
CA GLN A 236 14.27 4.12 20.10
C GLN A 236 13.89 2.83 19.39
N ASN A 237 14.65 1.75 19.64
CA ASN A 237 14.39 0.42 19.11
C ASN A 237 13.03 -0.12 19.56
N ALA A 238 12.71 -0.05 20.85
CA ALA A 238 11.44 -0.50 21.39
C ALA A 238 10.24 0.31 20.83
N VAL A 239 10.38 1.63 20.74
CA VAL A 239 9.34 2.49 20.16
C VAL A 239 9.16 2.22 18.67
N ALA A 240 10.24 2.08 17.90
CA ALA A 240 10.18 1.78 16.47
C ALA A 240 9.50 0.43 16.21
N LEU A 241 9.86 -0.61 16.98
CA LEU A 241 9.23 -1.92 16.88
C LEU A 241 7.72 -1.86 17.18
N SER A 242 7.33 -1.12 18.20
CA SER A 242 5.92 -0.92 18.56
C SER A 242 5.14 -0.18 17.47
N LEU A 243 5.71 0.88 16.90
CA LEU A 243 5.08 1.64 15.82
C LEU A 243 4.96 0.81 14.54
N MET A 244 5.98 0.02 14.22
CA MET A 244 5.98 -0.86 13.06
C MET A 244 4.94 -1.97 13.18
N THR A 245 4.85 -2.59 14.35
CA THR A 245 3.80 -3.56 14.67
C THR A 245 2.41 -2.94 14.51
N LEU A 246 2.21 -1.72 15.01
CA LEU A 246 0.94 -1.02 14.93
C LEU A 246 0.54 -0.68 13.48
N ILE A 247 1.49 -0.26 12.64
CA ILE A 247 1.21 0.04 11.23
C ILE A 247 0.85 -1.23 10.45
N PHE A 248 1.50 -2.36 10.73
CA PHE A 248 1.13 -3.64 10.13
C PHE A 248 -0.27 -4.09 10.54
N MET A 249 -0.61 -3.97 11.81
CA MET A 249 -1.96 -4.28 12.31
C MET A 249 -3.04 -3.38 11.67
N LEU A 250 -2.76 -2.08 11.50
CA LEU A 250 -3.67 -1.18 10.79
C LEU A 250 -3.83 -1.56 9.33
N SER A 251 -2.74 -1.92 8.65
CA SER A 251 -2.77 -2.33 7.24
C SER A 251 -3.52 -3.64 7.05
N LEU A 252 -3.35 -4.62 7.94
CA LEU A 252 -4.13 -5.86 7.98
C LEU A 252 -5.63 -5.59 8.11
N CYS A 253 -6.02 -4.77 9.08
CA CYS A 253 -7.42 -4.36 9.24
C CYS A 253 -7.95 -3.68 7.97
N GLY A 254 -7.15 -2.80 7.36
CA GLY A 254 -7.50 -2.08 6.14
C GLY A 254 -7.77 -3.01 4.96
N SER A 255 -6.88 -3.94 4.73
CA SER A 255 -7.02 -4.94 3.68
C SER A 255 -8.23 -5.85 3.90
N ALA A 256 -8.41 -6.37 5.11
CA ALA A 256 -9.54 -7.25 5.45
C ALA A 256 -10.90 -6.54 5.29
N VAL A 257 -11.00 -5.30 5.76
CA VAL A 257 -12.23 -4.50 5.67
C VAL A 257 -12.53 -4.06 4.23
N SER A 258 -11.49 -3.69 3.47
CA SER A 258 -11.63 -3.31 2.05
C SER A 258 -12.07 -4.50 1.20
N PHE A 259 -11.50 -5.68 1.43
CA PHE A 259 -11.93 -6.91 0.78
C PHE A 259 -13.39 -7.24 1.11
N ALA A 260 -13.75 -7.21 2.40
CA ALA A 260 -15.09 -7.51 2.87
C ALA A 260 -16.15 -6.66 2.14
N ARG A 261 -15.90 -5.34 2.05
CA ARG A 261 -16.76 -4.39 1.36
C ARG A 261 -16.85 -4.66 -0.15
N MET A 262 -15.74 -5.01 -0.79
CA MET A 262 -15.72 -5.33 -2.22
C MET A 262 -16.37 -6.69 -2.52
N ALA A 263 -16.13 -7.70 -1.70
CA ALA A 263 -16.59 -9.08 -1.96
C ALA A 263 -18.10 -9.26 -1.75
N ALA A 264 -18.65 -8.66 -0.69
CA ALA A 264 -20.05 -8.86 -0.33
C ALA A 264 -20.63 -7.62 0.39
N PRO A 265 -20.95 -6.54 -0.33
CA PRO A 265 -21.46 -5.33 0.29
C PRO A 265 -22.79 -5.60 1.01
N GLY A 266 -22.93 -5.04 2.22
CA GLY A 266 -24.13 -5.15 3.04
C GLY A 266 -24.10 -6.26 4.08
N LYS A 267 -25.17 -7.07 4.21
CA LYS A 267 -25.32 -8.03 5.33
C LYS A 267 -24.22 -9.11 5.41
N ASN A 268 -23.60 -9.46 4.28
CA ASN A 268 -22.57 -10.52 4.22
C ASN A 268 -21.12 -9.97 4.30
N GLU A 269 -20.94 -8.66 4.45
CA GLU A 269 -19.63 -8.02 4.48
C GLU A 269 -18.71 -8.63 5.56
N ARG A 270 -19.20 -8.76 6.79
CA ARG A 270 -18.42 -9.38 7.88
C ARG A 270 -18.00 -10.81 7.57
N ARG A 271 -18.92 -11.61 7.02
CA ARG A 271 -18.62 -13.01 6.67
C ARG A 271 -17.54 -13.11 5.60
N ALA A 272 -17.59 -12.26 4.58
CA ALA A 272 -16.56 -12.23 3.53
C ALA A 272 -15.18 -11.85 4.10
N GLY A 273 -15.11 -10.86 4.99
CA GLY A 273 -13.88 -10.49 5.68
C GLY A 273 -13.29 -11.62 6.52
N LEU A 274 -14.13 -12.33 7.29
CA LEU A 274 -13.69 -13.48 8.10
C LEU A 274 -13.19 -14.64 7.24
N ILE A 275 -13.79 -14.90 6.09
CA ILE A 275 -13.33 -15.94 5.14
C ILE A 275 -11.92 -15.55 4.63
N LEU A 276 -11.70 -14.27 4.26
CA LEU A 276 -10.39 -13.82 3.83
C LEU A 276 -9.34 -14.03 4.91
N THR A 277 -9.62 -13.57 6.13
CA THR A 277 -8.65 -13.66 7.24
C THR A 277 -8.22 -15.11 7.49
N ALA A 278 -9.16 -16.07 7.41
CA ALA A 278 -8.86 -17.50 7.56
C ALA A 278 -8.07 -18.07 6.37
N ALA A 279 -8.47 -17.73 5.13
CA ALA A 279 -7.85 -18.27 3.91
C ALA A 279 -6.40 -17.79 3.71
N CYS A 280 -6.06 -16.61 4.20
CA CYS A 280 -4.75 -16.00 4.00
C CYS A 280 -3.69 -16.40 5.03
N ILE A 281 -4.03 -17.21 6.05
CA ILE A 281 -3.07 -17.65 7.08
C ILE A 281 -1.97 -18.50 6.47
N LEU A 282 -2.32 -19.54 5.69
CA LEU A 282 -1.35 -20.46 5.11
C LEU A 282 -0.36 -19.77 4.13
N PRO A 283 -0.82 -18.94 3.17
CA PRO A 283 0.09 -18.24 2.28
C PRO A 283 1.07 -17.28 2.99
N ALA A 284 0.75 -16.79 4.18
CA ALA A 284 1.63 -15.90 4.94
C ALA A 284 2.94 -16.59 5.39
N PHE A 285 2.96 -17.91 5.50
CA PHE A 285 4.17 -18.68 5.83
C PHE A 285 5.21 -18.72 4.69
N LEU A 286 4.91 -18.20 3.50
CA LEU A 286 5.89 -18.06 2.42
C LEU A 286 6.98 -17.02 2.73
N GLY A 287 6.80 -16.21 3.76
CA GLY A 287 7.72 -15.17 4.20
C GLY A 287 7.59 -13.86 3.39
N PHE A 288 7.90 -12.75 4.05
CA PHE A 288 7.74 -11.40 3.49
C PHE A 288 8.64 -11.16 2.26
N GLY A 289 9.94 -11.50 2.36
CA GLY A 289 10.91 -11.29 1.28
C GLY A 289 10.49 -12.00 -0.02
N THR A 290 10.09 -13.28 0.06
CA THR A 290 9.62 -14.04 -1.11
C THR A 290 8.42 -13.40 -1.79
N LEU A 291 7.44 -12.93 -1.01
CA LEU A 291 6.23 -12.28 -1.53
C LEU A 291 6.55 -10.94 -2.19
N MET A 292 7.44 -10.15 -1.57
CA MET A 292 7.89 -8.86 -2.10
C MET A 292 8.66 -8.98 -3.42
N ASP A 293 9.48 -10.02 -3.55
CA ASP A 293 10.33 -10.16 -4.74
C ASP A 293 9.58 -10.76 -5.93
N LYS A 294 8.72 -11.74 -5.69
CA LYS A 294 8.10 -12.53 -6.77
C LYS A 294 6.70 -12.05 -7.15
N VAL A 295 5.88 -11.66 -6.18
CA VAL A 295 4.45 -11.39 -6.42
C VAL A 295 4.16 -9.88 -6.52
N TYR A 296 4.86 -9.07 -5.74
CA TYR A 296 4.66 -7.62 -5.73
C TYR A 296 4.80 -6.95 -7.11
N PRO A 297 5.82 -7.28 -7.96
CA PRO A 297 5.95 -6.69 -9.29
C PRO A 297 4.77 -6.99 -10.22
N ALA A 298 4.15 -8.16 -10.10
CA ALA A 298 2.99 -8.53 -10.92
C ALA A 298 1.80 -7.59 -10.67
N PHE A 299 1.54 -7.22 -9.41
CA PHE A 299 0.53 -6.21 -9.10
C PHE A 299 0.94 -4.81 -9.51
N GLY A 300 2.22 -4.47 -9.52
CA GLY A 300 2.75 -3.24 -10.10
C GLY A 300 2.39 -3.11 -11.58
N ILE A 301 2.61 -4.17 -12.37
CA ILE A 301 2.24 -4.22 -13.79
C ILE A 301 0.73 -4.06 -13.98
N ALA A 302 -0.07 -4.85 -13.26
CA ALA A 302 -1.52 -4.79 -13.34
C ALA A 302 -2.07 -3.39 -13.00
N GLY A 303 -1.54 -2.78 -11.95
CA GLY A 303 -1.90 -1.43 -11.54
C GLY A 303 -1.49 -0.36 -12.54
N CYS A 304 -0.30 -0.50 -13.17
CA CYS A 304 0.16 0.40 -14.20
C CYS A 304 -0.77 0.38 -15.44
N ILE A 305 -1.17 -0.81 -15.88
CA ILE A 305 -2.13 -0.95 -16.99
C ILE A 305 -3.45 -0.27 -16.66
N ILE A 306 -3.96 -0.45 -15.45
CA ILE A 306 -5.21 0.19 -15.01
C ILE A 306 -5.04 1.72 -14.92
N LEU A 307 -3.94 2.19 -14.34
CA LEU A 307 -3.63 3.61 -14.22
C LEU A 307 -3.56 4.30 -15.59
N VAL A 308 -2.82 3.74 -16.53
CA VAL A 308 -2.69 4.28 -17.90
C VAL A 308 -4.06 4.27 -18.59
N SER A 309 -4.80 3.18 -18.51
CA SER A 309 -6.15 3.07 -19.08
C SER A 309 -7.11 4.10 -18.48
N ASP A 310 -7.01 4.38 -17.19
CA ASP A 310 -7.82 5.39 -16.53
C ASP A 310 -7.40 6.80 -16.97
N LEU A 311 -6.11 7.11 -16.97
CA LEU A 311 -5.59 8.42 -17.37
C LEU A 311 -5.91 8.77 -18.83
N THR A 312 -5.82 7.81 -19.75
CA THR A 312 -6.12 8.01 -21.18
C THR A 312 -7.62 8.03 -21.53
N GLY A 313 -8.48 7.70 -20.58
CA GLY A 313 -9.92 7.64 -20.81
C GLY A 313 -10.41 6.41 -21.59
N ASN A 314 -9.52 5.53 -22.03
CA ASN A 314 -9.85 4.31 -22.80
C ASN A 314 -10.66 3.29 -21.98
N PHE A 315 -10.73 3.46 -20.67
CA PHE A 315 -11.52 2.60 -19.79
C PHE A 315 -13.02 2.61 -20.11
N LYS A 316 -13.55 3.73 -20.66
CA LYS A 316 -14.94 3.78 -21.14
C LYS A 316 -15.23 2.72 -22.21
N ASN A 317 -14.29 2.50 -23.12
CA ASN A 317 -14.45 1.59 -24.25
C ASN A 317 -14.38 0.12 -23.83
N ILE A 318 -13.54 -0.21 -22.85
CA ILE A 318 -13.38 -1.60 -22.34
C ILE A 318 -14.64 -2.02 -21.56
N ILE A 319 -15.19 -1.15 -20.72
CA ILE A 319 -16.41 -1.44 -19.94
C ILE A 319 -17.64 -1.52 -20.83
N LEU A 320 -17.78 -0.61 -21.81
CA LEU A 320 -18.86 -0.67 -22.79
C LEU A 320 -18.80 -1.95 -23.63
N TYR A 321 -17.61 -2.39 -24.00
CA TYR A 321 -17.40 -3.65 -24.72
C TYR A 321 -17.81 -4.85 -23.87
N GLN A 322 -17.42 -4.93 -22.61
CA GLN A 322 -17.83 -6.00 -21.70
C GLN A 322 -19.34 -6.00 -21.41
N LYS A 323 -19.93 -4.82 -21.19
CA LYS A 323 -21.39 -4.67 -20.96
C LYS A 323 -22.21 -5.09 -22.17
N ASN A 324 -21.74 -4.78 -23.36
CA ASN A 324 -22.36 -5.18 -24.62
C ASN A 324 -22.19 -6.68 -24.88
N LYS A 325 -21.03 -7.27 -24.53
CA LYS A 325 -20.79 -8.71 -24.64
C LYS A 325 -21.67 -9.52 -23.68
N ILE A 326 -21.88 -9.04 -22.45
CA ILE A 326 -22.79 -9.66 -21.48
C ILE A 326 -24.25 -9.53 -21.96
N ARG A 327 -24.67 -8.35 -22.46
CA ARG A 327 -26.02 -8.16 -23.02
C ARG A 327 -26.28 -9.03 -24.26
N SER A 328 -25.30 -9.19 -25.14
CA SER A 328 -25.42 -10.05 -26.32
C SER A 328 -25.42 -11.56 -25.95
N GLY A 329 -24.73 -11.93 -24.86
CA GLY A 329 -24.77 -13.29 -24.30
C GLY A 329 -26.11 -13.64 -23.69
N TYR A 330 -26.73 -12.75 -22.93
CA TYR A 330 -28.07 -12.91 -22.38
C TYR A 330 -29.17 -12.90 -23.46
N GLY A 331 -29.02 -12.10 -24.52
CA GLY A 331 -29.92 -12.07 -25.66
C GLY A 331 -29.96 -13.41 -26.42
N ARG A 332 -28.84 -14.11 -26.54
CA ARG A 332 -28.77 -15.45 -27.19
C ARG A 332 -29.37 -16.56 -26.34
N ILE A 333 -29.35 -16.48 -25.04
CA ILE A 333 -29.94 -17.47 -24.14
C ILE A 333 -31.48 -17.37 -24.14
N ASN A 334 -32.04 -16.14 -24.18
CA ASN A 334 -33.49 -15.94 -24.18
C ASN A 334 -34.18 -16.27 -25.54
N ILE A 335 -33.43 -16.29 -26.64
CA ILE A 335 -33.99 -16.66 -27.95
C ILE A 335 -34.05 -18.17 -28.11
N LYS A 336 -33.16 -18.93 -27.41
CA LYS A 336 -33.22 -20.39 -27.44
C LYS A 336 -34.28 -21.00 -26.51
N SER A 337 -34.75 -20.31 -25.48
CA SER A 337 -35.79 -20.80 -24.57
C SER A 337 -37.22 -20.52 -25.01
N LYS A 338 -37.44 -19.83 -26.15
CA LYS A 338 -38.76 -19.60 -26.76
C LYS A 338 -39.05 -20.45 -28.00
N LYS A 339 -38.20 -21.45 -28.29
CA LYS A 339 -38.38 -22.37 -29.44
C LYS A 339 -38.39 -23.85 -29.06
N THR A 340 -38.74 -24.17 -27.79
CA THR A 340 -39.04 -25.56 -27.39
C THR A 340 -40.43 -25.57 -26.73
#